data_0be11c25ced665d406a78c27ce563592
#
_entry.id   0be11c25ced665d406a78c27ce563592
#
_cell.length_a   1.000
_cell.length_b   1.000
_cell.length_c   1.000
_cell.angle_alpha   90.00
_cell.angle_beta   90.00
_cell.angle_gamma   90.00
#
_symmetry.space_group_name_H-M   'P 1'
#
loop_
_entity.id
_entity.type
_entity.pdbx_description
1 polymer ?
#
loop_
_entity_poly.entity_id
_entity_poly.type
_entity_poly.pdbx_seq_one_letter_code
_entity_poly.pdbx_strand_id
1 'polypeptide(L)'
;MWRSDWNRDYPRPQLRRDSFFPLDGNWTLNGRPIRTPWPPQAERSGYDGPVGDVLRYETAFTLPERFVPQGFQVLLHFGAVDQVAEVWVNGESVLRHEGGYLPFSADITGALRDGENRLEVKAVDTLSHDYPYGKQHKHPHGMWYTPVSGIWQPVWLEAVPAKGAVQSIRLTPDLTGVTVEVDAGDADFNLAVPLGNGKLLTAAGKSGVPLRLEVPDPWLWTPEDPYLYPMTIATASDRVESYFALRTVTTKEINGHTRLCLNGKPVFLHGVLDQGYFQDGLFLPWGPEGYGEDIMRMKDLGFNTLRKHVKVEPEAFYYACDRLGMLVVQDMVNSGEYRYLRDTVIPTFVSKKRNDLGGGGGEARKAFFEHHCLDTVAHLRNHPCVVGWTIFNEGWGQYDSDRIYRLLKPADPTRFFMTTSGWFAQKESDVQSEHVYFISPPARSGRKENGAQRELAFFRSRVPEGNQPGKFLFLSECGGFSRRIEGHTAQDRKNYGYGEQCRTELDLELRINLMYSEMVLPSIPRGLCGCIYTQLSDVEGETNGLYTYDRQVRKVRPDFMRGVAFEIKQALEKAVENG
;
A
#
# COMPACT_ATOMS: atom_id res chain seq x y z
N MET A 1 19.35 4.99 21.78
CA MET A 1 18.96 3.60 22.02
C MET A 1 18.32 3.12 20.72
N TRP A 2 19.02 2.35 19.91
CA TRP A 2 18.60 1.89 18.59
C TRP A 2 17.49 0.88 18.77
N ARG A 3 16.27 1.30 18.49
CA ARG A 3 15.09 0.43 18.53
C ARG A 3 14.99 -0.24 17.18
N SER A 4 14.66 -1.50 17.17
CA SER A 4 14.51 -2.50 16.15
C SER A 4 15.20 -2.21 14.79
N ASP A 5 16.00 -3.14 14.45
CA ASP A 5 16.66 -3.26 13.17
C ASP A 5 15.76 -4.11 12.28
N TRP A 6 15.67 -3.82 11.00
CA TRP A 6 15.00 -4.67 10.01
C TRP A 6 15.39 -6.15 10.13
N ASN A 7 16.59 -6.43 10.65
CA ASN A 7 17.10 -7.77 10.93
C ASN A 7 16.38 -8.53 12.05
N ARG A 8 15.51 -7.89 12.84
CA ARG A 8 14.83 -8.54 13.97
C ARG A 8 13.42 -8.97 13.68
N ASP A 9 12.80 -8.35 12.68
CA ASP A 9 11.42 -8.64 12.33
C ASP A 9 11.36 -9.62 11.16
N TYR A 10 10.56 -10.65 11.34
CA TYR A 10 10.33 -11.64 10.31
C TYR A 10 9.53 -11.02 9.15
N PRO A 11 10.07 -11.00 7.91
CA PRO A 11 9.47 -10.22 6.82
C PRO A 11 8.13 -10.73 6.31
N ARG A 12 7.76 -11.99 6.57
CA ARG A 12 6.49 -12.62 6.16
C ARG A 12 5.63 -13.00 7.36
N PRO A 13 4.88 -12.06 7.97
CA PRO A 13 4.16 -12.28 9.23
C PRO A 13 3.09 -13.37 9.17
N GLN A 14 2.60 -13.72 7.96
CA GLN A 14 1.59 -14.76 7.76
C GLN A 14 2.18 -16.14 7.39
N LEU A 15 3.51 -16.24 7.26
CA LEU A 15 4.24 -17.51 6.99
C LEU A 15 5.50 -17.61 7.83
N ARG A 16 5.38 -17.33 9.14
CA ARG A 16 6.53 -17.25 10.04
C ARG A 16 7.05 -18.63 10.44
N ARG A 17 8.38 -18.79 10.36
CA ARG A 17 9.13 -19.96 10.82
C ARG A 17 10.22 -19.59 11.82
N ASP A 18 10.67 -20.58 12.59
CA ASP A 18 11.83 -20.39 13.49
C ASP A 18 13.15 -20.37 12.71
N SER A 19 13.18 -20.96 11.53
CA SER A 19 14.36 -21.05 10.65
C SER A 19 14.59 -19.72 9.88
N PHE A 20 14.85 -18.64 10.59
CA PHE A 20 15.06 -17.29 10.03
C PHE A 20 16.51 -16.86 10.21
N PHE A 21 17.16 -16.48 9.11
CA PHE A 21 18.51 -15.92 9.11
C PHE A 21 18.55 -14.65 8.27
N PRO A 22 18.58 -13.45 8.91
CA PRO A 22 18.60 -12.19 8.19
C PRO A 22 19.94 -11.96 7.51
N LEU A 23 19.90 -11.39 6.30
CA LEU A 23 21.07 -11.00 5.54
C LEU A 23 21.19 -9.48 5.40
N ASP A 24 20.25 -8.72 5.90
CA ASP A 24 20.33 -7.26 5.90
C ASP A 24 21.47 -6.75 6.78
N GLY A 25 21.94 -5.54 6.50
CA GLY A 25 23.01 -4.91 7.25
C GLY A 25 24.21 -4.55 6.38
N ASN A 26 25.36 -5.09 6.68
CA ASN A 26 26.61 -4.69 6.02
C ASN A 26 26.82 -5.44 4.69
N TRP A 27 26.69 -4.70 3.61
CA TRP A 27 27.01 -5.14 2.26
C TRP A 27 28.04 -4.23 1.63
N THR A 28 28.56 -4.58 0.46
CA THR A 28 29.22 -3.66 -0.43
C THR A 28 28.38 -3.44 -1.69
N LEU A 29 28.39 -2.21 -2.18
CA LEU A 29 27.82 -1.84 -3.46
C LEU A 29 28.91 -1.24 -4.33
N ASN A 30 29.17 -1.87 -5.49
CA ASN A 30 30.26 -1.45 -6.39
C ASN A 30 31.60 -1.28 -5.65
N GLY A 31 31.87 -2.17 -4.67
CA GLY A 31 33.10 -2.17 -3.85
C GLY A 31 33.14 -1.16 -2.69
N ARG A 32 32.03 -0.43 -2.40
CA ARG A 32 31.92 0.50 -1.28
C ARG A 32 30.92 0.02 -0.25
N PRO A 33 31.09 0.33 1.04
CA PRO A 33 30.13 -0.07 2.06
C PRO A 33 28.73 0.49 1.79
N ILE A 34 27.72 -0.34 2.05
CA ILE A 34 26.30 0.05 2.05
C ILE A 34 25.57 -0.76 3.14
N ARG A 35 24.53 -0.17 3.71
CA ARG A 35 23.65 -0.84 4.65
C ARG A 35 22.30 -1.15 4.00
N THR A 36 22.01 -2.42 3.78
CA THR A 36 20.68 -2.88 3.36
C THR A 36 19.71 -2.97 4.57
N PRO A 37 18.39 -2.90 4.36
CA PRO A 37 17.69 -2.86 3.07
C PRO A 37 17.50 -1.46 2.49
N TRP A 38 18.15 -0.41 3.05
CA TRP A 38 17.98 0.93 2.50
C TRP A 38 18.63 1.08 1.13
N PRO A 39 17.91 1.69 0.17
CA PRO A 39 18.45 1.89 -1.18
C PRO A 39 19.63 2.88 -1.17
N PRO A 40 20.53 2.81 -2.16
CA PRO A 40 21.75 3.62 -2.18
C PRO A 40 21.49 5.14 -2.18
N GLN A 41 20.31 5.58 -2.62
CA GLN A 41 19.93 6.99 -2.60
C GLN A 41 19.51 7.47 -1.21
N ALA A 42 19.22 6.56 -0.29
CA ALA A 42 18.79 6.90 1.08
C ALA A 42 20.00 7.23 1.97
N GLU A 43 19.86 8.28 2.80
CA GLU A 43 20.90 8.65 3.78
C GLU A 43 21.23 7.49 4.72
N ARG A 44 20.20 6.73 5.14
CA ARG A 44 20.35 5.57 6.04
C ARG A 44 21.20 4.44 5.49
N SER A 45 21.32 4.33 4.17
CA SER A 45 22.20 3.34 3.55
C SER A 45 23.69 3.58 3.85
N GLY A 46 24.05 4.84 4.12
CA GLY A 46 25.43 5.26 4.31
C GLY A 46 26.30 5.13 3.05
N TYR A 47 25.69 4.90 1.89
CA TYR A 47 26.42 4.79 0.63
C TYR A 47 26.86 6.15 0.11
N ASP A 48 28.15 6.32 -0.15
CA ASP A 48 28.78 7.57 -0.61
C ASP A 48 29.24 7.54 -2.08
N GLY A 49 28.95 6.44 -2.78
CA GLY A 49 29.35 6.27 -4.17
C GLY A 49 28.33 6.78 -5.19
N PRO A 50 28.70 6.82 -6.47
CA PRO A 50 27.76 7.15 -7.54
C PRO A 50 26.72 6.03 -7.72
N VAL A 51 25.47 6.42 -7.88
CA VAL A 51 24.38 5.51 -8.22
C VAL A 51 24.16 5.56 -9.73
N GLY A 52 24.53 4.48 -10.42
CA GLY A 52 24.32 4.31 -11.85
C GLY A 52 23.23 3.28 -12.15
N ASP A 53 22.99 3.03 -13.43
CA ASP A 53 21.96 2.07 -13.88
C ASP A 53 22.29 0.60 -13.55
N VAL A 54 23.53 0.28 -13.17
CA VAL A 54 23.98 -1.08 -12.79
C VAL A 54 24.61 -1.05 -11.41
N LEU A 55 24.02 -1.81 -10.52
CA LEU A 55 24.37 -1.90 -9.11
C LEU A 55 24.82 -3.34 -8.79
N ARG A 56 26.04 -3.51 -8.26
CA ARG A 56 26.59 -4.80 -7.86
C ARG A 56 26.77 -4.86 -6.37
N TYR A 57 25.88 -5.59 -5.72
CA TYR A 57 25.89 -5.83 -4.29
C TYR A 57 26.64 -7.12 -3.98
N GLU A 58 27.37 -7.13 -2.89
CA GLU A 58 28.08 -8.31 -2.38
C GLU A 58 28.00 -8.37 -0.85
N THR A 59 27.78 -9.57 -0.33
CA THR A 59 27.95 -9.87 1.09
C THR A 59 28.43 -11.30 1.27
N ALA A 60 28.96 -11.60 2.46
CA ALA A 60 29.30 -12.95 2.86
C ALA A 60 28.53 -13.36 4.12
N PHE A 61 28.20 -14.63 4.23
CA PHE A 61 27.48 -15.18 5.38
C PHE A 61 27.97 -16.59 5.71
N THR A 62 27.85 -16.95 6.99
CA THR A 62 28.05 -18.31 7.47
C THR A 62 26.80 -18.76 8.19
N LEU A 63 26.24 -19.87 7.77
CA LEU A 63 25.06 -20.42 8.42
C LEU A 63 25.40 -20.95 9.82
N PRO A 64 24.54 -20.75 10.83
CA PRO A 64 24.73 -21.35 12.13
C PRO A 64 24.77 -22.88 12.04
N GLU A 65 25.53 -23.49 12.93
CA GLU A 65 25.53 -24.95 13.06
C GLU A 65 24.09 -25.44 13.27
N ARG A 66 23.70 -26.46 12.51
CA ARG A 66 22.34 -27.07 12.53
C ARG A 66 21.23 -26.13 11.98
N PHE A 67 21.56 -25.02 11.30
CA PHE A 67 20.54 -24.19 10.65
C PHE A 67 19.75 -24.98 9.60
N VAL A 68 20.41 -25.90 8.90
CA VAL A 68 19.81 -26.76 7.87
C VAL A 68 19.69 -28.19 8.39
N PRO A 69 18.52 -28.63 8.88
CA PRO A 69 18.30 -30.02 9.26
C PRO A 69 18.40 -30.96 8.05
N GLN A 70 18.68 -32.25 8.30
CA GLN A 70 18.69 -33.24 7.23
C GLN A 70 17.32 -33.33 6.53
N GLY A 71 17.32 -33.27 5.20
CA GLY A 71 16.09 -33.30 4.41
C GLY A 71 15.43 -31.92 4.23
N PHE A 72 16.13 -30.84 4.63
CA PHE A 72 15.71 -29.47 4.40
C PHE A 72 16.47 -28.85 3.24
N GLN A 73 15.87 -27.84 2.64
CA GLN A 73 16.45 -26.95 1.64
C GLN A 73 16.55 -25.53 2.21
N VAL A 74 17.41 -24.70 1.62
CA VAL A 74 17.58 -23.30 2.02
C VAL A 74 17.02 -22.40 0.93
N LEU A 75 16.02 -21.60 1.30
CA LEU A 75 15.45 -20.59 0.44
C LEU A 75 16.08 -19.23 0.75
N LEU A 76 16.58 -18.58 -0.29
CA LEU A 76 16.99 -17.17 -0.27
C LEU A 76 15.82 -16.32 -0.73
N HIS A 77 15.42 -15.37 0.10
CA HIS A 77 14.31 -14.47 -0.16
C HIS A 77 14.76 -13.03 -0.29
N PHE A 78 14.12 -12.32 -1.20
CA PHE A 78 14.17 -10.87 -1.35
C PHE A 78 12.77 -10.30 -1.23
N GLY A 79 12.57 -9.27 -0.42
CA GLY A 79 11.31 -8.54 -0.37
C GLY A 79 11.06 -7.73 -1.64
N ALA A 80 12.09 -7.02 -2.14
CA ALA A 80 12.09 -6.37 -3.45
C ALA A 80 13.48 -5.90 -3.86
N VAL A 81 13.74 -5.89 -5.17
CA VAL A 81 14.94 -5.32 -5.80
C VAL A 81 14.53 -4.60 -7.08
N ASP A 82 14.72 -3.29 -7.18
CA ASP A 82 14.33 -2.48 -8.35
C ASP A 82 15.48 -2.41 -9.38
N GLN A 83 15.26 -2.66 -10.66
CA GLN A 83 14.07 -3.17 -11.39
C GLN A 83 14.26 -4.60 -11.87
N VAL A 84 15.50 -5.01 -12.23
CA VAL A 84 15.88 -6.36 -12.70
C VAL A 84 17.03 -6.87 -11.85
N ALA A 85 16.82 -8.01 -11.20
CA ALA A 85 17.82 -8.64 -10.35
C ALA A 85 18.38 -9.92 -10.98
N GLU A 86 19.70 -10.08 -10.94
CA GLU A 86 20.41 -11.35 -11.18
C GLU A 86 21.17 -11.70 -9.91
N VAL A 87 21.09 -12.95 -9.45
CA VAL A 87 21.60 -13.40 -8.15
C VAL A 87 22.54 -14.59 -8.32
N TRP A 88 23.68 -14.53 -7.63
CA TRP A 88 24.66 -15.63 -7.56
C TRP A 88 25.01 -15.97 -6.12
N VAL A 89 25.17 -17.27 -5.85
CA VAL A 89 25.71 -17.78 -4.60
C VAL A 89 26.97 -18.57 -4.94
N ASN A 90 28.11 -18.18 -4.35
CA ASN A 90 29.41 -18.83 -4.59
C ASN A 90 29.82 -18.87 -6.08
N GLY A 91 29.37 -17.88 -6.87
CA GLY A 91 29.64 -17.80 -8.31
C GLY A 91 28.67 -18.60 -9.18
N GLU A 92 27.72 -19.33 -8.61
CA GLU A 92 26.65 -20.04 -9.30
C GLU A 92 25.41 -19.14 -9.44
N SER A 93 24.87 -19.00 -10.66
CA SER A 93 23.65 -18.22 -10.91
C SER A 93 22.44 -18.99 -10.40
N VAL A 94 21.73 -18.41 -9.45
CA VAL A 94 20.59 -19.07 -8.78
C VAL A 94 19.24 -18.47 -9.16
N LEU A 95 19.19 -17.19 -9.60
CA LEU A 95 17.92 -16.52 -9.87
C LEU A 95 18.10 -15.32 -10.81
N ARG A 96 17.07 -15.08 -11.64
CA ARG A 96 16.79 -13.80 -12.31
C ARG A 96 15.35 -13.40 -12.05
N HIS A 97 15.13 -12.13 -11.68
CA HIS A 97 13.80 -11.56 -11.40
C HIS A 97 13.64 -10.22 -12.12
N GLU A 98 12.40 -9.90 -12.51
CA GLU A 98 12.00 -8.63 -13.11
C GLU A 98 10.84 -8.03 -12.34
N GLY A 99 10.89 -6.70 -12.12
CA GLY A 99 9.91 -5.94 -11.34
C GLY A 99 10.45 -5.53 -9.97
N GLY A 100 10.19 -4.27 -9.58
CA GLY A 100 10.82 -3.62 -8.43
C GLY A 100 10.03 -3.66 -7.12
N TYR A 101 8.85 -4.30 -7.05
CA TYR A 101 7.92 -4.10 -5.93
C TYR A 101 7.42 -5.37 -5.25
N LEU A 102 7.69 -6.54 -5.79
CA LEU A 102 7.16 -7.81 -5.28
C LEU A 102 8.27 -8.74 -4.81
N PRO A 103 8.00 -9.60 -3.81
CA PRO A 103 8.97 -10.54 -3.29
C PRO A 103 9.25 -11.68 -4.27
N PHE A 104 10.46 -12.21 -4.17
CA PHE A 104 10.88 -13.38 -4.92
C PHE A 104 11.87 -14.23 -4.11
N SER A 105 12.04 -15.49 -4.47
CA SER A 105 12.93 -16.42 -3.76
C SER A 105 13.54 -17.47 -4.67
N ALA A 106 14.66 -18.04 -4.22
CA ALA A 106 15.34 -19.16 -4.88
C ALA A 106 15.75 -20.22 -3.87
N ASP A 107 15.71 -21.48 -4.28
CA ASP A 107 16.41 -22.57 -3.58
C ASP A 107 17.91 -22.47 -3.89
N ILE A 108 18.71 -22.25 -2.86
CA ILE A 108 20.17 -22.13 -2.96
C ILE A 108 20.91 -23.32 -2.38
N THR A 109 20.22 -24.39 -1.98
CA THR A 109 20.79 -25.54 -1.27
C THR A 109 21.99 -26.13 -2.01
N GLY A 110 21.88 -26.28 -3.33
CA GLY A 110 22.95 -26.85 -4.16
C GLY A 110 24.18 -25.94 -4.33
N ALA A 111 24.00 -24.63 -4.16
CA ALA A 111 25.07 -23.65 -4.29
C ALA A 111 25.80 -23.36 -2.97
N LEU A 112 25.29 -23.84 -1.84
CA LEU A 112 25.91 -23.62 -0.52
C LEU A 112 27.17 -24.48 -0.32
N ARG A 113 28.09 -23.95 0.49
CA ARG A 113 29.34 -24.61 0.92
C ARG A 113 29.43 -24.59 2.44
N ASP A 114 30.24 -25.49 2.98
CA ASP A 114 30.61 -25.44 4.40
C ASP A 114 31.42 -24.17 4.68
N GLY A 115 31.11 -23.50 5.79
CA GLY A 115 31.75 -22.25 6.19
C GLY A 115 31.18 -21.02 5.52
N GLU A 116 32.04 -20.13 5.04
CA GLU A 116 31.65 -18.86 4.47
C GLU A 116 31.09 -19.02 3.04
N ASN A 117 29.93 -18.39 2.80
CA ASN A 117 29.25 -18.33 1.52
C ASN A 117 29.21 -16.87 1.04
N ARG A 118 29.42 -16.66 -0.26
CA ARG A 118 29.35 -15.35 -0.90
C ARG A 118 28.04 -15.21 -1.68
N LEU A 119 27.32 -14.13 -1.42
CA LEU A 119 26.11 -13.75 -2.13
C LEU A 119 26.40 -12.50 -2.96
N GLU A 120 26.08 -12.54 -4.25
CA GLU A 120 26.20 -11.44 -5.18
C GLU A 120 24.85 -11.14 -5.81
N VAL A 121 24.49 -9.85 -5.90
CA VAL A 121 23.27 -9.38 -6.56
C VAL A 121 23.64 -8.27 -7.53
N LYS A 122 23.31 -8.46 -8.80
CA LYS A 122 23.38 -7.40 -9.81
C LYS A 122 21.96 -6.88 -10.04
N ALA A 123 21.71 -5.64 -9.66
CA ALA A 123 20.47 -4.95 -10.01
C ALA A 123 20.72 -4.03 -11.21
N VAL A 124 19.82 -4.05 -12.17
CA VAL A 124 19.79 -3.13 -13.31
C VAL A 124 18.53 -2.32 -13.23
N ASP A 125 18.70 -1.01 -13.04
CA ASP A 125 17.59 -0.05 -12.96
C ASP A 125 17.88 1.15 -13.87
N THR A 126 17.18 1.20 -14.98
CA THR A 126 17.22 2.34 -15.92
C THR A 126 16.04 3.28 -15.72
N LEU A 127 15.23 3.02 -14.70
CA LEU A 127 13.90 3.61 -14.49
C LEU A 127 13.03 3.43 -15.75
N SER A 128 13.03 2.21 -16.30
CA SER A 128 12.21 1.88 -17.47
C SER A 128 10.72 1.97 -17.13
N HIS A 129 9.99 2.70 -17.93
CA HIS A 129 8.54 2.82 -17.80
C HIS A 129 7.77 1.58 -18.29
N ASP A 130 8.46 0.57 -18.80
CA ASP A 130 7.85 -0.72 -19.16
C ASP A 130 7.52 -1.55 -17.91
N TYR A 131 8.24 -1.32 -16.80
CA TYR A 131 7.96 -1.88 -15.49
C TYR A 131 7.09 -0.93 -14.64
N PRO A 132 6.38 -1.41 -13.63
CA PRO A 132 5.83 -0.58 -12.56
C PRO A 132 6.94 0.21 -11.86
N TYR A 133 6.81 1.54 -11.81
CA TYR A 133 7.85 2.42 -11.23
C TYR A 133 7.33 3.47 -10.24
N GLY A 134 6.01 3.61 -10.10
CA GLY A 134 5.42 4.55 -9.16
C GLY A 134 5.76 6.00 -9.45
N LYS A 135 5.83 6.86 -8.43
CA LYS A 135 6.12 8.29 -8.56
C LYS A 135 7.62 8.64 -8.64
N GLN A 136 8.42 7.73 -9.15
CA GLN A 136 9.85 7.93 -9.31
C GLN A 136 10.20 8.73 -10.57
N HIS A 137 11.19 9.63 -10.46
CA HIS A 137 11.66 10.42 -11.61
C HIS A 137 13.16 10.74 -11.48
N LYS A 138 13.93 10.61 -12.58
CA LYS A 138 15.39 10.90 -12.60
C LYS A 138 15.71 12.35 -12.21
N HIS A 139 14.78 13.28 -12.43
CA HIS A 139 14.88 14.68 -12.01
C HIS A 139 13.64 15.02 -11.15
N PRO A 140 13.67 14.76 -9.85
CA PRO A 140 12.50 14.93 -8.99
C PRO A 140 11.98 16.37 -8.99
N HIS A 141 10.67 16.53 -9.14
CA HIS A 141 10.00 17.85 -9.17
C HIS A 141 8.49 17.71 -8.98
N GLY A 142 7.86 18.69 -8.35
CA GLY A 142 6.42 18.68 -8.13
C GLY A 142 5.98 17.44 -7.34
N MET A 143 5.14 16.63 -7.94
CA MET A 143 4.62 15.36 -7.40
C MET A 143 5.47 14.12 -7.76
N TRP A 144 6.69 14.32 -8.29
CA TRP A 144 7.63 13.27 -8.66
C TRP A 144 8.83 13.31 -7.73
N TYR A 145 9.24 12.15 -7.22
CA TYR A 145 10.20 12.02 -6.13
C TYR A 145 11.49 11.34 -6.54
N THR A 146 12.45 11.35 -5.62
CA THR A 146 13.75 10.71 -5.80
C THR A 146 13.57 9.22 -6.12
N PRO A 147 14.20 8.70 -7.19
CA PRO A 147 14.10 7.29 -7.54
C PRO A 147 14.85 6.44 -6.53
N VAL A 148 14.43 5.20 -6.42
CA VAL A 148 15.02 4.16 -5.58
C VAL A 148 15.48 3.04 -6.48
N SER A 149 16.70 2.53 -6.28
CA SER A 149 17.28 1.49 -7.13
C SER A 149 17.87 0.35 -6.32
N GLY A 150 17.87 -0.85 -6.87
CA GLY A 150 18.48 -2.03 -6.27
C GLY A 150 17.71 -2.57 -5.06
N ILE A 151 18.42 -3.16 -4.10
CA ILE A 151 17.81 -3.76 -2.90
C ILE A 151 17.19 -2.65 -2.05
N TRP A 152 15.87 -2.75 -1.79
CA TRP A 152 15.17 -1.78 -0.95
C TRP A 152 14.15 -2.42 0.01
N GLN A 153 14.05 -3.77 0.04
CA GLN A 153 13.31 -4.53 1.05
C GLN A 153 14.18 -5.63 1.64
N PRO A 154 13.82 -6.23 2.79
CA PRO A 154 14.64 -7.22 3.48
C PRO A 154 15.12 -8.39 2.61
N VAL A 155 16.31 -8.89 2.95
CA VAL A 155 16.92 -10.10 2.38
C VAL A 155 17.18 -11.10 3.50
N TRP A 156 16.72 -12.36 3.34
CA TRP A 156 16.86 -13.37 4.39
C TRP A 156 16.90 -14.79 3.84
N LEU A 157 17.30 -15.71 4.71
CA LEU A 157 17.27 -17.15 4.45
C LEU A 157 16.26 -17.86 5.36
N GLU A 158 15.66 -18.91 4.84
CA GLU A 158 14.87 -19.88 5.60
C GLU A 158 15.33 -21.29 5.27
N ALA A 159 15.46 -22.16 6.30
CA ALA A 159 15.53 -23.59 6.09
C ALA A 159 14.11 -24.17 6.12
N VAL A 160 13.69 -24.80 5.04
CA VAL A 160 12.35 -25.38 4.90
C VAL A 160 12.46 -26.85 4.51
N PRO A 161 11.52 -27.73 4.92
CA PRO A 161 11.53 -29.12 4.46
C PRO A 161 11.52 -29.22 2.94
N ALA A 162 12.34 -30.09 2.36
CA ALA A 162 12.33 -30.33 0.91
C ALA A 162 11.02 -30.98 0.41
N LYS A 163 10.23 -31.56 1.33
CA LYS A 163 8.89 -32.12 1.06
C LYS A 163 7.92 -31.72 2.16
N GLY A 164 6.72 -31.30 1.76
CA GLY A 164 5.66 -30.93 2.69
C GLY A 164 5.86 -29.57 3.37
N ALA A 165 6.74 -28.71 2.86
CA ALA A 165 6.83 -27.32 3.28
C ALA A 165 5.55 -26.56 2.90
N VAL A 166 5.05 -25.72 3.79
CA VAL A 166 3.95 -24.79 3.51
C VAL A 166 4.50 -23.66 2.64
N GLN A 167 4.15 -23.66 1.36
CA GLN A 167 4.64 -22.69 0.37
C GLN A 167 3.82 -21.40 0.36
N SER A 168 2.49 -21.55 0.44
CA SER A 168 1.57 -20.43 0.46
C SER A 168 0.28 -20.77 1.20
N ILE A 169 -0.43 -19.73 1.62
CA ILE A 169 -1.77 -19.82 2.19
C ILE A 169 -2.70 -18.84 1.52
N ARG A 170 -3.96 -19.21 1.40
CA ARG A 170 -5.04 -18.34 0.96
C ARG A 170 -6.15 -18.34 1.99
N LEU A 171 -6.47 -17.16 2.50
CA LEU A 171 -7.47 -16.93 3.53
C LEU A 171 -8.69 -16.23 2.95
N THR A 172 -9.87 -16.82 3.13
CA THR A 172 -11.14 -16.21 2.71
C THR A 172 -12.07 -16.18 3.92
N PRO A 173 -12.01 -15.10 4.73
CA PRO A 173 -12.86 -14.94 5.91
C PRO A 173 -14.26 -14.45 5.54
N ASP A 174 -15.20 -14.74 6.45
CA ASP A 174 -16.49 -14.08 6.54
C ASP A 174 -16.79 -13.70 7.99
N LEU A 175 -18.07 -13.57 8.37
CA LEU A 175 -18.47 -13.17 9.72
C LEU A 175 -18.52 -14.35 10.72
N THR A 176 -18.42 -15.59 10.26
CA THR A 176 -18.57 -16.79 11.09
C THR A 176 -17.32 -17.67 11.10
N GLY A 177 -16.39 -17.46 10.19
CA GLY A 177 -15.20 -18.28 10.11
C GLY A 177 -14.31 -17.93 8.92
N VAL A 178 -13.38 -18.80 8.61
CA VAL A 178 -12.41 -18.62 7.51
C VAL A 178 -12.31 -19.89 6.67
N THR A 179 -12.27 -19.75 5.35
CA THR A 179 -11.84 -20.81 4.46
C THR A 179 -10.34 -20.68 4.24
N VAL A 180 -9.59 -21.74 4.54
CA VAL A 180 -8.13 -21.80 4.44
C VAL A 180 -7.75 -22.77 3.34
N GLU A 181 -6.97 -22.31 2.39
CA GLU A 181 -6.31 -23.14 1.38
C GLU A 181 -4.80 -23.09 1.67
N VAL A 182 -4.17 -24.24 1.76
CA VAL A 182 -2.72 -24.36 2.04
C VAL A 182 -2.08 -25.07 0.86
N ASP A 183 -1.01 -24.49 0.32
CA ASP A 183 -0.13 -25.19 -0.60
C ASP A 183 1.07 -25.74 0.18
N ALA A 184 1.15 -27.07 0.27
CA ALA A 184 2.25 -27.81 0.89
C ALA A 184 2.63 -29.05 0.05
N GLY A 185 2.50 -28.94 -1.30
CA GLY A 185 2.67 -30.06 -2.22
C GLY A 185 1.63 -31.16 -2.01
N ASP A 186 2.05 -32.39 -1.75
CA ASP A 186 1.14 -33.52 -1.52
C ASP A 186 0.84 -33.76 -0.01
N ALA A 187 1.22 -32.87 0.88
CA ALA A 187 1.13 -33.09 2.32
C ALA A 187 -0.28 -32.84 2.88
N ASP A 188 -0.67 -33.63 3.87
CA ASP A 188 -1.76 -33.28 4.77
C ASP A 188 -1.29 -32.23 5.77
N PHE A 189 -2.21 -31.38 6.25
CA PHE A 189 -1.91 -30.38 7.25
C PHE A 189 -2.95 -30.33 8.37
N ASN A 190 -2.53 -29.81 9.51
CA ASN A 190 -3.38 -29.51 10.65
C ASN A 190 -3.36 -28.00 10.94
N LEU A 191 -4.52 -27.44 11.25
CA LEU A 191 -4.69 -26.08 11.75
C LEU A 191 -4.93 -26.10 13.25
N ALA A 192 -4.37 -25.12 13.96
CA ALA A 192 -4.63 -24.90 15.37
C ALA A 192 -4.80 -23.38 15.61
N VAL A 193 -5.96 -23.00 16.16
CA VAL A 193 -6.32 -21.61 16.45
C VAL A 193 -6.70 -21.52 17.94
N PRO A 194 -5.86 -20.91 18.79
CA PRO A 194 -6.21 -20.63 20.17
C PRO A 194 -7.31 -19.55 20.22
N LEU A 195 -8.39 -19.83 20.95
CA LEU A 195 -9.47 -18.89 21.18
C LEU A 195 -9.29 -18.16 22.52
N GLY A 196 -9.76 -16.92 22.63
CA GLY A 196 -9.62 -16.08 23.83
C GLY A 196 -10.20 -16.66 25.13
N ASN A 197 -11.04 -17.69 25.03
CA ASN A 197 -11.63 -18.41 26.18
C ASN A 197 -10.81 -19.65 26.63
N GLY A 198 -9.57 -19.79 26.17
CA GLY A 198 -8.67 -20.91 26.46
C GLY A 198 -8.97 -22.21 25.70
N LYS A 199 -9.94 -22.21 24.79
CA LYS A 199 -10.21 -23.34 23.89
C LYS A 199 -9.26 -23.30 22.69
N LEU A 200 -8.93 -24.49 22.17
CA LEU A 200 -8.17 -24.66 20.95
C LEU A 200 -9.10 -25.19 19.85
N LEU A 201 -9.26 -24.44 18.78
CA LEU A 201 -9.97 -24.88 17.59
C LEU A 201 -8.96 -25.58 16.67
N THR A 202 -9.25 -26.81 16.24
CA THR A 202 -8.38 -27.60 15.37
C THR A 202 -9.15 -28.14 14.17
N ALA A 203 -8.46 -28.25 13.04
CA ALA A 203 -8.99 -28.89 11.84
C ALA A 203 -7.86 -29.53 11.06
N ALA A 204 -8.15 -30.59 10.30
CA ALA A 204 -7.22 -31.27 9.42
C ALA A 204 -7.66 -31.12 7.96
N GLY A 205 -6.71 -30.90 7.06
CA GLY A 205 -6.95 -30.70 5.64
C GLY A 205 -5.88 -31.31 4.75
N LYS A 206 -6.11 -31.22 3.45
CA LYS A 206 -5.17 -31.65 2.41
C LYS A 206 -4.70 -30.44 1.61
N SER A 207 -3.43 -30.42 1.25
CA SER A 207 -2.87 -29.40 0.37
C SER A 207 -3.72 -29.21 -0.89
N GLY A 208 -3.94 -27.96 -1.29
CA GLY A 208 -4.73 -27.56 -2.46
C GLY A 208 -6.24 -27.72 -2.30
N VAL A 209 -6.74 -28.21 -1.15
CA VAL A 209 -8.17 -28.39 -0.90
C VAL A 209 -8.66 -27.33 0.11
N PRO A 210 -9.65 -26.49 -0.24
CA PRO A 210 -10.21 -25.53 0.69
C PRO A 210 -10.79 -26.19 1.94
N LEU A 211 -10.39 -25.70 3.11
CA LEU A 211 -10.85 -26.18 4.42
C LEU A 211 -11.60 -25.06 5.13
N ARG A 212 -12.87 -25.29 5.45
CA ARG A 212 -13.67 -24.34 6.23
C ARG A 212 -13.43 -24.53 7.73
N LEU A 213 -13.14 -23.45 8.42
CA LEU A 213 -12.99 -23.37 9.87
C LEU A 213 -14.05 -22.42 10.43
N GLU A 214 -15.05 -22.96 11.13
CA GLU A 214 -16.06 -22.18 11.83
C GLU A 214 -15.53 -21.72 13.18
N VAL A 215 -15.68 -20.45 13.51
CA VAL A 215 -15.23 -19.85 14.78
C VAL A 215 -16.43 -19.65 15.69
N PRO A 216 -16.53 -20.35 16.80
CA PRO A 216 -17.61 -20.11 17.79
C PRO A 216 -17.47 -18.72 18.41
N ASP A 217 -18.60 -18.00 18.55
CA ASP A 217 -18.63 -16.66 19.13
C ASP A 217 -17.62 -15.70 18.46
N PRO A 218 -17.74 -15.45 17.15
CA PRO A 218 -16.72 -14.79 16.36
C PRO A 218 -16.49 -13.34 16.78
N TRP A 219 -15.22 -12.96 16.98
CA TRP A 219 -14.80 -11.59 17.20
C TRP A 219 -14.40 -10.96 15.86
N LEU A 220 -15.15 -9.94 15.45
CA LEU A 220 -14.95 -9.33 14.14
C LEU A 220 -13.89 -8.23 14.21
N TRP A 221 -13.03 -8.21 13.21
CA TRP A 221 -12.03 -7.17 13.03
C TRP A 221 -12.70 -5.84 12.58
N THR A 222 -12.38 -4.76 13.28
CA THR A 222 -12.75 -3.39 12.91
C THR A 222 -11.57 -2.44 13.17
N PRO A 223 -11.59 -1.20 12.64
CA PRO A 223 -10.57 -0.19 12.96
C PRO A 223 -10.46 0.14 14.46
N GLU A 224 -11.56 0.03 15.20
CA GLU A 224 -11.64 0.31 16.63
C GLU A 224 -11.20 -0.90 17.47
N ASP A 225 -11.41 -2.11 16.95
CA ASP A 225 -11.12 -3.38 17.62
C ASP A 225 -10.50 -4.38 16.63
N PRO A 226 -9.20 -4.24 16.32
CA PRO A 226 -8.52 -5.00 15.27
C PRO A 226 -8.07 -6.39 15.75
N TYR A 227 -9.02 -7.24 16.11
CA TYR A 227 -8.72 -8.57 16.62
C TYR A 227 -8.18 -9.51 15.53
N LEU A 228 -7.00 -10.09 15.79
CA LEU A 228 -6.36 -11.08 14.94
C LEU A 228 -6.37 -12.45 15.63
N TYR A 229 -6.85 -13.47 14.94
CA TYR A 229 -6.79 -14.86 15.40
C TYR A 229 -5.42 -15.44 15.06
N PRO A 230 -4.56 -15.76 16.04
CA PRO A 230 -3.32 -16.49 15.76
C PRO A 230 -3.66 -17.90 15.27
N MET A 231 -2.92 -18.37 14.27
CA MET A 231 -3.11 -19.68 13.66
C MET A 231 -1.77 -20.37 13.45
N THR A 232 -1.70 -21.64 13.81
CA THR A 232 -0.58 -22.52 13.44
C THR A 232 -1.02 -23.46 12.34
N ILE A 233 -0.18 -23.62 11.32
CA ILE A 233 -0.33 -24.59 10.24
C ILE A 233 0.83 -25.57 10.37
N ALA A 234 0.54 -26.85 10.50
CA ALA A 234 1.57 -27.88 10.64
C ALA A 234 1.33 -29.05 9.67
N THR A 235 2.36 -29.41 8.91
CA THR A 235 2.45 -30.69 8.18
C THR A 235 3.24 -31.69 9.01
N ALA A 236 3.53 -32.87 8.48
CA ALA A 236 4.40 -33.82 9.13
C ALA A 236 5.85 -33.34 9.31
N SER A 237 6.29 -32.35 8.49
CA SER A 237 7.68 -31.90 8.43
C SER A 237 7.85 -30.38 8.62
N ASP A 238 6.79 -29.57 8.50
CA ASP A 238 6.84 -28.11 8.60
C ASP A 238 5.87 -27.59 9.66
N ARG A 239 6.21 -26.44 10.25
CA ARG A 239 5.36 -25.67 11.15
C ARG A 239 5.48 -24.21 10.86
N VAL A 240 4.34 -23.57 10.56
CA VAL A 240 4.23 -22.17 10.22
C VAL A 240 3.28 -21.48 11.19
N GLU A 241 3.68 -20.33 11.70
CA GLU A 241 2.81 -19.41 12.43
C GLU A 241 2.21 -18.39 11.47
N SER A 242 0.92 -18.16 11.63
CA SER A 242 0.11 -17.26 10.81
C SER A 242 -0.94 -16.58 11.65
N TYR A 243 -1.79 -15.79 10.99
CA TYR A 243 -2.99 -15.21 11.59
C TYR A 243 -4.06 -14.94 10.53
N PHE A 244 -5.29 -14.77 10.99
CA PHE A 244 -6.39 -14.26 10.17
C PHE A 244 -7.27 -13.34 11.00
N ALA A 245 -8.19 -12.65 10.32
CA ALA A 245 -9.24 -11.88 10.97
C ALA A 245 -10.59 -12.15 10.30
N LEU A 246 -11.67 -12.07 11.06
CA LEU A 246 -13.02 -12.23 10.55
C LEU A 246 -13.60 -10.86 10.20
N ARG A 247 -13.84 -10.63 8.93
CA ARG A 247 -14.46 -9.41 8.43
C ARG A 247 -15.02 -9.60 7.02
N THR A 248 -15.98 -8.75 6.64
CA THR A 248 -16.47 -8.65 5.26
C THR A 248 -16.48 -7.21 4.79
N VAL A 249 -16.21 -7.02 3.50
CA VAL A 249 -16.38 -5.74 2.79
C VAL A 249 -17.44 -5.97 1.71
N THR A 250 -18.54 -5.24 1.81
CA THR A 250 -19.70 -5.41 0.93
C THR A 250 -20.33 -4.07 0.60
N THR A 251 -21.32 -4.05 -0.27
CA THR A 251 -22.17 -2.89 -0.51
C THR A 251 -23.62 -3.22 -0.18
N LYS A 252 -24.38 -2.20 0.23
CA LYS A 252 -25.85 -2.29 0.43
C LYS A 252 -26.52 -1.05 -0.14
N GLU A 253 -27.71 -1.24 -0.69
CA GLU A 253 -28.59 -0.13 -1.03
C GLU A 253 -29.28 0.37 0.25
N ILE A 254 -29.06 1.63 0.62
CA ILE A 254 -29.66 2.29 1.77
C ILE A 254 -30.11 3.69 1.34
N ASN A 255 -31.40 3.97 1.51
CA ASN A 255 -32.02 5.24 1.13
C ASN A 255 -31.78 5.65 -0.34
N GLY A 256 -31.83 4.66 -1.25
CA GLY A 256 -31.62 4.88 -2.70
C GLY A 256 -30.16 5.10 -3.11
N HIS A 257 -29.23 4.81 -2.20
CA HIS A 257 -27.79 4.95 -2.46
C HIS A 257 -27.04 3.67 -2.14
N THR A 258 -26.12 3.29 -3.02
CA THR A 258 -25.15 2.20 -2.75
C THR A 258 -24.16 2.66 -1.69
N ARG A 259 -24.11 1.97 -0.54
CA ARG A 259 -23.23 2.24 0.59
C ARG A 259 -22.18 1.16 0.75
N LEU A 260 -20.93 1.55 1.00
CA LEU A 260 -19.88 0.64 1.43
C LEU A 260 -20.16 0.18 2.86
N CYS A 261 -19.98 -1.12 3.12
CA CYS A 261 -20.19 -1.73 4.43
C CYS A 261 -18.97 -2.54 4.85
N LEU A 262 -18.59 -2.39 6.13
CA LEU A 262 -17.67 -3.27 6.84
C LEU A 262 -18.50 -4.11 7.83
N ASN A 263 -18.36 -5.44 7.78
CA ASN A 263 -19.14 -6.36 8.61
C ASN A 263 -20.66 -6.12 8.53
N GLY A 264 -21.12 -5.78 7.33
CA GLY A 264 -22.54 -5.52 7.07
C GLY A 264 -23.08 -4.19 7.59
N LYS A 265 -22.25 -3.34 8.23
CA LYS A 265 -22.58 -2.00 8.70
C LYS A 265 -22.00 -0.93 7.78
N PRO A 266 -22.74 0.11 7.41
CA PRO A 266 -22.20 1.23 6.64
C PRO A 266 -20.96 1.83 7.29
N VAL A 267 -19.93 2.07 6.47
CA VAL A 267 -18.66 2.66 6.91
C VAL A 267 -18.30 3.84 6.01
N PHE A 268 -17.71 4.87 6.59
CA PHE A 268 -17.09 5.97 5.86
C PHE A 268 -15.57 5.84 5.90
N LEU A 269 -14.93 5.75 4.74
CA LEU A 269 -13.48 5.73 4.62
C LEU A 269 -12.94 7.16 4.79
N HIS A 270 -12.68 7.56 6.04
CA HIS A 270 -12.03 8.84 6.34
C HIS A 270 -10.53 8.64 6.29
N GLY A 271 -9.91 8.96 5.15
CA GLY A 271 -8.55 8.56 4.88
C GLY A 271 -7.60 9.67 4.47
N VAL A 272 -6.32 9.31 4.41
CA VAL A 272 -5.24 10.13 3.84
C VAL A 272 -4.48 9.35 2.78
N LEU A 273 -3.94 10.10 1.81
CA LEU A 273 -3.01 9.57 0.82
C LEU A 273 -1.65 9.35 1.46
N ASP A 274 -1.10 8.16 1.29
CA ASP A 274 0.22 7.78 1.80
C ASP A 274 1.14 7.39 0.65
N GLN A 275 2.14 8.23 0.38
CA GLN A 275 3.13 8.02 -0.67
C GLN A 275 4.18 6.98 -0.28
N GLY A 276 4.34 6.68 1.02
CA GLY A 276 5.33 5.73 1.51
C GLY A 276 6.79 6.21 1.34
N TYR A 277 7.02 7.51 1.51
CA TYR A 277 8.36 8.11 1.48
C TYR A 277 8.74 8.66 2.86
N PHE A 278 10.00 8.44 3.23
CA PHE A 278 10.60 8.88 4.49
C PHE A 278 11.86 9.71 4.20
N GLN A 279 12.11 10.73 4.99
CA GLN A 279 13.15 11.72 4.69
C GLN A 279 14.54 11.09 4.54
N ASP A 280 14.91 10.20 5.44
CA ASP A 280 16.26 9.60 5.55
C ASP A 280 16.36 8.18 4.96
N GLY A 281 15.22 7.51 4.78
CA GLY A 281 15.14 6.15 4.26
C GLY A 281 14.51 6.02 2.88
N LEU A 282 13.98 7.10 2.31
CA LEU A 282 13.19 7.14 1.08
C LEU A 282 12.01 6.16 1.12
N PHE A 283 12.13 4.96 0.56
CA PHE A 283 11.05 3.97 0.54
C PHE A 283 10.82 3.27 1.88
N LEU A 284 11.73 3.38 2.84
CA LEU A 284 11.63 2.67 4.12
C LEU A 284 11.77 3.63 5.30
N PRO A 285 11.00 3.44 6.38
CA PRO A 285 11.24 4.10 7.64
C PRO A 285 12.54 3.58 8.30
N TRP A 286 12.88 4.15 9.44
CA TRP A 286 14.03 3.75 10.25
C TRP A 286 14.00 2.28 10.71
N GLY A 287 12.84 1.67 10.71
CA GLY A 287 12.56 0.28 11.06
C GLY A 287 11.08 -0.02 10.86
N PRO A 288 10.63 -1.28 10.96
CA PRO A 288 9.23 -1.67 10.78
C PRO A 288 8.24 -0.90 11.66
N GLU A 289 8.66 -0.51 12.87
CA GLU A 289 7.82 0.26 13.81
C GLU A 289 7.50 1.67 13.29
N GLY A 290 8.32 2.23 12.40
CA GLY A 290 8.06 3.54 11.80
C GLY A 290 6.73 3.59 11.03
N TYR A 291 6.28 2.47 10.48
CA TYR A 291 4.94 2.35 9.90
C TYR A 291 3.85 2.48 10.97
N GLY A 292 4.03 1.80 12.11
CA GLY A 292 3.10 1.90 13.24
C GLY A 292 2.99 3.31 13.79
N GLU A 293 4.10 4.06 13.82
CA GLU A 293 4.09 5.46 14.25
C GLU A 293 3.22 6.33 13.32
N ASP A 294 3.34 6.21 12.00
CA ASP A 294 2.53 6.97 11.05
C ASP A 294 1.05 6.57 11.12
N ILE A 295 0.75 5.27 11.29
CA ILE A 295 -0.61 4.80 11.52
C ILE A 295 -1.21 5.43 12.77
N MET A 296 -0.50 5.42 13.89
CA MET A 296 -0.98 6.01 15.15
C MET A 296 -1.14 7.52 15.06
N ARG A 297 -0.26 8.24 14.33
CA ARG A 297 -0.41 9.67 14.04
C ARG A 297 -1.73 9.96 13.30
N MET A 298 -2.08 9.13 12.31
CA MET A 298 -3.32 9.30 11.56
C MET A 298 -4.55 8.93 12.39
N LYS A 299 -4.49 7.89 13.19
CA LYS A 299 -5.57 7.53 14.14
C LYS A 299 -5.79 8.64 15.17
N ASP A 300 -4.73 9.27 15.68
CA ASP A 300 -4.83 10.43 16.60
C ASP A 300 -5.56 11.61 15.96
N LEU A 301 -5.45 11.78 14.64
CA LEU A 301 -6.20 12.78 13.87
C LEU A 301 -7.61 12.33 13.48
N GLY A 302 -8.06 11.14 13.87
CA GLY A 302 -9.40 10.61 13.58
C GLY A 302 -9.56 9.98 12.20
N PHE A 303 -8.48 9.65 11.51
CA PHE A 303 -8.51 8.87 10.28
C PHE A 303 -8.59 7.37 10.57
N ASN A 304 -9.29 6.64 9.71
CA ASN A 304 -9.43 5.19 9.77
C ASN A 304 -8.89 4.47 8.53
N THR A 305 -8.41 5.22 7.53
CA THR A 305 -8.03 4.67 6.22
C THR A 305 -6.73 5.32 5.72
N LEU A 306 -5.85 4.49 5.12
CA LEU A 306 -4.76 4.94 4.28
C LEU A 306 -5.03 4.51 2.83
N ARG A 307 -4.86 5.41 1.87
CA ARG A 307 -4.70 5.02 0.47
C ARG A 307 -3.22 4.91 0.18
N LYS A 308 -2.70 3.69 0.07
CA LYS A 308 -1.31 3.43 -0.29
C LYS A 308 -1.13 3.68 -1.78
N HIS A 309 -0.43 4.78 -2.07
CA HIS A 309 -0.42 5.37 -3.40
C HIS A 309 0.70 4.82 -4.27
N VAL A 310 0.32 4.11 -5.32
CA VAL A 310 1.15 3.56 -6.42
C VAL A 310 2.46 2.91 -5.94
N LYS A 311 2.43 2.23 -4.79
CA LYS A 311 3.56 1.55 -4.16
C LYS A 311 3.07 0.31 -3.41
N VAL A 312 3.84 -0.79 -3.50
CA VAL A 312 3.68 -1.97 -2.63
C VAL A 312 4.75 -1.90 -1.55
N GLU A 313 4.32 -1.86 -0.29
CA GLU A 313 5.20 -1.81 0.87
C GLU A 313 5.70 -3.21 1.28
N PRO A 314 6.75 -3.31 2.11
CA PRO A 314 7.01 -4.53 2.86
C PRO A 314 5.80 -5.00 3.66
N GLU A 315 5.61 -6.32 3.83
CA GLU A 315 4.48 -6.87 4.60
C GLU A 315 4.37 -6.31 6.03
N ALA A 316 5.47 -5.81 6.59
CA ALA A 316 5.49 -5.11 7.89
C ALA A 316 4.51 -3.93 7.96
N PHE A 317 4.32 -3.18 6.87
CA PHE A 317 3.33 -2.09 6.79
C PHE A 317 1.90 -2.63 6.94
N TYR A 318 1.56 -3.64 6.17
CA TYR A 318 0.21 -4.23 6.19
C TYR A 318 -0.06 -4.91 7.52
N TYR A 319 0.92 -5.60 8.08
CA TYR A 319 0.82 -6.21 9.41
C TYR A 319 0.61 -5.15 10.52
N ALA A 320 1.29 -4.01 10.43
CA ALA A 320 1.05 -2.89 11.33
C ALA A 320 -0.39 -2.35 11.18
N CYS A 321 -0.91 -2.21 9.95
CA CYS A 321 -2.31 -1.84 9.70
C CYS A 321 -3.30 -2.88 10.24
N ASP A 322 -3.02 -4.17 10.05
CA ASP A 322 -3.85 -5.27 10.57
C ASP A 322 -3.96 -5.23 12.10
N ARG A 323 -2.84 -5.01 12.79
CA ARG A 323 -2.76 -4.98 14.26
C ARG A 323 -3.31 -3.71 14.89
N LEU A 324 -3.13 -2.58 14.23
CA LEU A 324 -3.50 -1.27 14.75
C LEU A 324 -4.88 -0.80 14.28
N GLY A 325 -5.53 -1.55 13.40
CA GLY A 325 -6.86 -1.22 12.89
C GLY A 325 -6.84 0.00 11.95
N MET A 326 -6.10 -0.09 10.85
CA MET A 326 -6.09 0.91 9.80
C MET A 326 -6.52 0.27 8.48
N LEU A 327 -7.60 0.74 7.89
CA LEU A 327 -8.07 0.30 6.58
C LEU A 327 -7.09 0.73 5.49
N VAL A 328 -6.89 -0.10 4.48
CA VAL A 328 -6.00 0.20 3.36
C VAL A 328 -6.75 0.07 2.04
N VAL A 329 -6.71 1.14 1.24
CA VAL A 329 -7.01 1.10 -0.19
C VAL A 329 -5.67 1.05 -0.92
N GLN A 330 -5.39 -0.08 -1.56
CA GLN A 330 -4.10 -0.34 -2.19
C GLN A 330 -4.14 0.00 -3.68
N ASP A 331 -3.28 0.90 -4.12
CA ASP A 331 -3.09 1.16 -5.54
C ASP A 331 -2.14 0.15 -6.18
N MET A 332 -2.44 -0.27 -7.41
CA MET A 332 -1.45 -0.93 -8.26
C MET A 332 -0.35 0.07 -8.61
N VAL A 333 0.88 -0.41 -8.74
CA VAL A 333 2.01 0.45 -9.12
C VAL A 333 1.93 0.76 -10.60
N ASN A 334 1.82 2.03 -10.95
CA ASN A 334 1.67 2.45 -12.33
C ASN A 334 2.93 2.20 -13.17
N SER A 335 2.71 1.87 -14.43
CA SER A 335 3.74 1.76 -15.48
C SER A 335 3.33 2.62 -16.69
N GLY A 336 4.24 2.77 -17.65
CA GLY A 336 3.98 3.57 -18.85
C GLY A 336 4.24 5.06 -18.67
N GLU A 337 4.39 5.77 -19.77
CA GLU A 337 4.75 7.17 -19.78
C GLU A 337 3.61 8.07 -19.27
N TYR A 338 3.91 8.90 -18.29
CA TYR A 338 3.03 9.98 -17.84
C TYR A 338 3.16 11.19 -18.77
N ARG A 339 2.05 11.64 -19.34
CA ARG A 339 2.01 12.79 -20.25
C ARG A 339 1.22 13.92 -19.62
N TYR A 340 1.91 14.93 -19.09
CA TYR A 340 1.31 16.03 -18.34
C TYR A 340 0.10 16.69 -19.02
N LEU A 341 0.18 16.98 -20.33
CA LEU A 341 -0.95 17.55 -21.07
C LEU A 341 -2.16 16.62 -21.11
N ARG A 342 -1.91 15.32 -21.37
CA ARG A 342 -2.96 14.30 -21.49
C ARG A 342 -3.56 13.93 -20.14
N ASP A 343 -2.70 13.75 -19.12
CA ASP A 343 -3.07 13.09 -17.87
C ASP A 343 -3.37 14.12 -16.75
N THR A 344 -3.02 15.40 -16.94
CA THR A 344 -3.34 16.48 -15.98
C THR A 344 -4.16 17.60 -16.60
N VAL A 345 -3.66 18.24 -17.67
CA VAL A 345 -4.27 19.49 -18.17
C VAL A 345 -5.64 19.23 -18.78
N ILE A 346 -5.75 18.24 -19.67
CA ILE A 346 -7.03 17.93 -20.34
C ILE A 346 -8.10 17.51 -19.33
N PRO A 347 -7.86 16.59 -18.37
CA PRO A 347 -8.89 16.22 -17.40
C PRO A 347 -9.30 17.35 -16.48
N THR A 348 -8.36 18.20 -16.11
CA THR A 348 -8.62 19.32 -15.18
C THR A 348 -9.45 20.43 -15.82
N PHE A 349 -9.19 20.77 -17.09
CA PHE A 349 -9.74 21.96 -17.71
C PHE A 349 -10.69 21.68 -18.88
N VAL A 350 -10.65 20.50 -19.50
CA VAL A 350 -11.40 20.19 -20.73
C VAL A 350 -12.42 19.08 -20.52
N SER A 351 -11.97 17.82 -20.28
CA SER A 351 -12.86 16.69 -20.13
C SER A 351 -12.20 15.54 -19.38
N LYS A 352 -12.94 14.98 -18.41
CA LYS A 352 -12.60 13.74 -17.72
C LYS A 352 -13.00 12.47 -18.49
N LYS A 353 -13.66 12.60 -19.63
CA LYS A 353 -14.12 11.47 -20.45
C LYS A 353 -13.11 11.14 -21.55
N ARG A 354 -12.68 9.91 -21.61
CA ARG A 354 -11.78 9.37 -22.64
C ARG A 354 -12.01 7.87 -22.81
N ASN A 355 -11.99 7.41 -24.05
CA ASN A 355 -11.87 5.98 -24.35
C ASN A 355 -10.41 5.55 -24.14
N ASP A 356 -10.16 4.44 -23.48
CA ASP A 356 -8.84 3.91 -23.17
C ASP A 356 -8.46 2.60 -23.89
N LEU A 357 -9.29 2.13 -24.82
CA LEU A 357 -9.08 0.86 -25.54
C LEU A 357 -7.74 0.77 -26.28
N GLY A 358 -7.25 1.88 -26.81
CA GLY A 358 -5.97 1.95 -27.54
C GLY A 358 -4.78 2.45 -26.70
N GLY A 359 -4.96 2.63 -25.39
CA GLY A 359 -3.93 3.16 -24.49
C GLY A 359 -2.89 2.11 -24.08
N GLY A 360 -1.92 2.54 -23.28
CA GLY A 360 -1.08 1.65 -22.48
C GLY A 360 0.27 1.22 -23.07
N GLY A 361 0.65 1.67 -24.26
CA GLY A 361 1.97 1.31 -24.86
C GLY A 361 2.02 -0.12 -25.44
N GLY A 362 3.23 -0.72 -25.51
CA GLY A 362 3.45 -2.02 -26.13
C GLY A 362 2.82 -3.20 -25.38
N GLU A 363 2.58 -4.30 -26.10
CA GLU A 363 1.92 -5.51 -25.53
C GLU A 363 2.73 -6.15 -24.39
N ALA A 364 4.08 -6.16 -24.49
CA ALA A 364 4.94 -6.69 -23.42
C ALA A 364 4.75 -5.93 -22.08
N ARG A 365 4.69 -4.58 -22.13
CA ARG A 365 4.40 -3.77 -20.96
C ARG A 365 3.03 -4.06 -20.35
N LYS A 366 2.01 -4.17 -21.20
CA LYS A 366 0.64 -4.50 -20.76
C LYS A 366 0.60 -5.87 -20.07
N ALA A 367 1.18 -6.88 -20.68
CA ALA A 367 1.25 -8.23 -20.11
C ALA A 367 1.99 -8.24 -18.78
N PHE A 368 3.11 -7.50 -18.67
CA PHE A 368 3.85 -7.36 -17.42
C PHE A 368 3.01 -6.68 -16.33
N PHE A 369 2.35 -5.57 -16.66
CA PHE A 369 1.49 -4.85 -15.72
C PHE A 369 0.33 -5.72 -15.22
N GLU A 370 -0.34 -6.47 -16.10
CA GLU A 370 -1.44 -7.37 -15.75
C GLU A 370 -0.97 -8.49 -14.80
N HIS A 371 0.19 -9.09 -15.09
CA HIS A 371 0.79 -10.11 -14.23
C HIS A 371 1.17 -9.53 -12.86
N HIS A 372 1.83 -8.39 -12.85
CA HIS A 372 2.18 -7.68 -11.62
C HIS A 372 0.95 -7.32 -10.77
N CYS A 373 -0.18 -6.94 -11.38
CA CYS A 373 -1.42 -6.70 -10.65
C CYS A 373 -1.99 -7.97 -10.01
N LEU A 374 -1.99 -9.09 -10.73
CA LEU A 374 -2.43 -10.39 -10.20
C LEU A 374 -1.55 -10.84 -9.03
N ASP A 375 -0.23 -10.70 -9.17
CA ASP A 375 0.73 -11.04 -8.11
C ASP A 375 0.60 -10.12 -6.89
N THR A 376 0.35 -8.82 -7.10
CA THR A 376 0.07 -7.88 -6.01
C THR A 376 -1.18 -8.29 -5.23
N VAL A 377 -2.26 -8.66 -5.92
CA VAL A 377 -3.48 -9.19 -5.26
C VAL A 377 -3.16 -10.49 -4.52
N ALA A 378 -2.45 -11.43 -5.14
CA ALA A 378 -2.09 -12.70 -4.50
C ALA A 378 -1.23 -12.49 -3.25
N HIS A 379 -0.27 -11.57 -3.30
CA HIS A 379 0.63 -11.24 -2.20
C HIS A 379 -0.11 -10.62 -1.01
N LEU A 380 -1.04 -9.69 -1.23
CA LEU A 380 -1.62 -8.88 -0.15
C LEU A 380 -3.04 -9.28 0.27
N ARG A 381 -3.72 -10.17 -0.46
CA ARG A 381 -5.12 -10.49 -0.23
C ARG A 381 -5.45 -11.09 1.14
N ASN A 382 -4.46 -11.67 1.82
CA ASN A 382 -4.66 -12.24 3.15
C ASN A 382 -4.70 -11.19 4.27
N HIS A 383 -4.20 -9.96 4.01
CA HIS A 383 -4.23 -8.88 5.00
C HIS A 383 -5.64 -8.34 5.21
N PRO A 384 -6.21 -8.42 6.43
CA PRO A 384 -7.56 -7.93 6.70
C PRO A 384 -7.70 -6.41 6.54
N CYS A 385 -6.64 -5.65 6.72
CA CYS A 385 -6.65 -4.19 6.55
C CYS A 385 -6.94 -3.75 5.11
N VAL A 386 -6.53 -4.53 4.10
CA VAL A 386 -6.79 -4.20 2.69
C VAL A 386 -8.27 -4.40 2.39
N VAL A 387 -8.98 -3.32 2.06
CA VAL A 387 -10.42 -3.34 1.79
C VAL A 387 -10.78 -3.04 0.33
N GLY A 388 -9.85 -2.48 -0.42
CA GLY A 388 -10.06 -2.16 -1.83
C GLY A 388 -8.76 -2.02 -2.62
N TRP A 389 -8.90 -2.16 -3.92
CA TRP A 389 -7.84 -2.09 -4.93
C TRP A 389 -8.10 -0.95 -5.89
N THR A 390 -7.07 -0.16 -6.21
CA THR A 390 -7.13 0.84 -7.29
C THR A 390 -6.25 0.38 -8.45
N ILE A 391 -6.80 0.27 -9.67
CA ILE A 391 -6.04 -0.26 -10.80
C ILE A 391 -5.24 0.86 -11.48
N PHE A 392 -5.91 1.96 -11.88
CA PHE A 392 -5.27 3.08 -12.53
C PHE A 392 -5.51 4.38 -11.76
N ASN A 393 -4.47 5.20 -11.63
CA ASN A 393 -4.56 6.54 -11.08
C ASN A 393 -4.46 7.58 -12.20
N GLU A 394 -5.44 8.48 -12.27
CA GLU A 394 -5.40 9.70 -13.10
C GLU A 394 -5.07 9.47 -14.59
N GLY A 395 -5.51 8.32 -15.13
CA GLY A 395 -5.28 7.97 -16.52
C GLY A 395 -3.83 7.60 -16.86
N TRP A 396 -2.93 7.61 -15.89
CA TRP A 396 -1.52 7.28 -16.08
C TRP A 396 -1.34 5.81 -16.46
N GLY A 397 -0.80 5.59 -17.66
CA GLY A 397 -0.61 4.25 -18.22
C GLY A 397 -1.90 3.49 -18.50
N GLN A 398 -3.09 4.10 -18.33
CA GLN A 398 -4.40 3.46 -18.45
C GLN A 398 -4.69 2.95 -19.85
N TYR A 399 -5.21 1.72 -19.91
CA TYR A 399 -5.67 1.07 -21.13
C TYR A 399 -6.71 0.00 -20.77
N ASP A 400 -7.69 -0.21 -21.64
CA ASP A 400 -8.70 -1.30 -21.61
C ASP A 400 -9.15 -1.68 -20.19
N SER A 401 -9.43 -0.65 -19.38
CA SER A 401 -9.61 -0.78 -17.93
C SER A 401 -10.80 -1.66 -17.54
N ASP A 402 -11.86 -1.70 -18.38
CA ASP A 402 -12.99 -2.61 -18.17
C ASP A 402 -12.57 -4.09 -18.28
N ARG A 403 -11.67 -4.44 -19.21
CA ARG A 403 -11.12 -5.79 -19.31
C ARG A 403 -10.22 -6.13 -18.12
N ILE A 404 -9.37 -5.18 -17.72
CA ILE A 404 -8.49 -5.36 -16.56
C ILE A 404 -9.31 -5.56 -15.28
N TYR A 405 -10.41 -4.82 -15.10
CA TYR A 405 -11.33 -5.06 -13.98
C TYR A 405 -11.86 -6.51 -14.00
N ARG A 406 -12.34 -7.00 -15.17
CA ARG A 406 -12.83 -8.39 -15.30
C ARG A 406 -11.75 -9.45 -15.11
N LEU A 407 -10.48 -9.11 -15.35
CA LEU A 407 -9.34 -9.98 -15.06
C LEU A 407 -9.07 -10.07 -13.54
N LEU A 408 -9.06 -8.93 -12.85
CA LEU A 408 -8.62 -8.84 -11.46
C LEU A 408 -9.73 -9.13 -10.44
N LYS A 409 -10.97 -8.77 -10.72
CA LYS A 409 -12.09 -8.95 -9.77
C LYS A 409 -12.28 -10.40 -9.30
N PRO A 410 -12.15 -11.44 -10.14
CA PRO A 410 -12.21 -12.83 -9.70
C PRO A 410 -11.04 -13.27 -8.82
N ALA A 411 -9.87 -12.62 -8.92
CA ALA A 411 -8.72 -12.94 -8.09
C ALA A 411 -8.97 -12.59 -6.61
N ASP A 412 -9.75 -11.52 -6.35
CA ASP A 412 -10.21 -11.17 -4.99
C ASP A 412 -11.65 -10.62 -5.00
N PRO A 413 -12.67 -11.47 -4.97
CA PRO A 413 -14.07 -11.03 -4.96
C PRO A 413 -14.49 -10.41 -3.62
N THR A 414 -13.68 -10.51 -2.57
CA THR A 414 -13.99 -10.08 -1.20
C THR A 414 -13.71 -8.60 -0.93
N ARG A 415 -13.18 -7.87 -1.92
CA ARG A 415 -12.82 -6.45 -1.84
C ARG A 415 -13.41 -5.68 -3.01
N PHE A 416 -13.57 -4.37 -2.86
CA PHE A 416 -13.95 -3.54 -3.99
C PHE A 416 -12.76 -3.26 -4.91
N PHE A 417 -13.07 -3.04 -6.18
CA PHE A 417 -12.11 -2.57 -7.19
C PHE A 417 -12.52 -1.21 -7.72
N MET A 418 -11.66 -0.22 -7.52
CA MET A 418 -11.72 1.08 -8.15
C MET A 418 -10.87 1.01 -9.41
N THR A 419 -11.52 0.84 -10.55
CA THR A 419 -10.84 0.60 -11.83
C THR A 419 -10.01 1.81 -12.23
N THR A 420 -10.57 3.00 -12.02
CA THR A 420 -9.92 4.28 -12.32
C THR A 420 -10.14 5.23 -11.16
N SER A 421 -9.07 5.83 -10.65
CA SER A 421 -9.14 6.86 -9.63
C SER A 421 -9.05 8.24 -10.30
N GLY A 422 -10.05 9.07 -10.05
CA GLY A 422 -10.13 10.47 -10.47
C GLY A 422 -10.84 10.69 -11.79
N TRP A 423 -10.27 10.34 -12.92
CA TRP A 423 -10.83 10.61 -14.25
C TRP A 423 -10.62 9.47 -15.24
N PHE A 424 -11.17 9.65 -16.44
CA PHE A 424 -11.21 8.64 -17.50
C PHE A 424 -11.95 7.36 -17.11
N ALA A 425 -12.94 7.48 -16.21
CA ALA A 425 -13.78 6.35 -15.79
C ALA A 425 -14.44 5.68 -17.00
N GLN A 426 -14.39 4.36 -17.02
CA GLN A 426 -15.08 3.50 -17.96
C GLN A 426 -16.33 2.89 -17.29
N LYS A 427 -16.84 1.79 -17.83
CA LYS A 427 -18.09 1.19 -17.37
C LYS A 427 -17.91 0.35 -16.10
N GLU A 428 -16.91 -0.54 -16.10
CA GLU A 428 -16.71 -1.55 -15.05
C GLU A 428 -15.92 -0.96 -13.88
N SER A 429 -16.52 -0.88 -12.70
CA SER A 429 -15.92 -0.49 -11.43
C SER A 429 -16.94 -0.68 -10.32
N ASP A 430 -16.51 -1.05 -9.10
CA ASP A 430 -17.37 -1.05 -7.92
C ASP A 430 -17.55 0.38 -7.35
N VAL A 431 -16.76 1.34 -7.83
CA VAL A 431 -16.62 2.69 -7.27
C VAL A 431 -16.86 3.74 -8.33
N GLN A 432 -17.63 4.76 -7.98
CA GLN A 432 -17.66 6.04 -8.66
C GLN A 432 -16.65 6.95 -7.97
N SER A 433 -15.49 7.14 -8.59
CA SER A 433 -14.36 7.86 -8.03
C SER A 433 -14.25 9.28 -8.56
N GLU A 434 -13.93 10.23 -7.66
CA GLU A 434 -13.67 11.62 -8.02
C GLU A 434 -12.38 12.12 -7.35
N HIS A 435 -11.60 12.95 -8.08
CA HIS A 435 -10.53 13.79 -7.55
C HIS A 435 -10.97 15.25 -7.55
N VAL A 436 -10.88 15.91 -6.40
CA VAL A 436 -11.26 17.31 -6.25
C VAL A 436 -10.16 18.07 -5.53
N TYR A 437 -9.32 18.73 -6.31
CA TYR A 437 -8.31 19.66 -5.83
C TYR A 437 -8.75 21.10 -6.02
N PHE A 438 -8.34 21.95 -5.09
CA PHE A 438 -8.75 23.34 -5.02
C PHE A 438 -7.78 24.22 -5.81
N ILE A 439 -7.97 24.24 -7.12
CA ILE A 439 -7.35 25.24 -7.98
C ILE A 439 -8.38 26.33 -8.18
N SER A 440 -8.25 27.45 -7.45
CA SER A 440 -9.06 28.63 -7.75
C SER A 440 -8.86 28.97 -9.22
N PRO A 441 -9.93 29.08 -10.04
CA PRO A 441 -9.76 29.57 -11.40
C PRO A 441 -9.14 30.97 -11.34
N PRO A 442 -8.17 31.31 -12.21
CA PRO A 442 -7.53 32.61 -12.22
C PRO A 442 -8.59 33.72 -12.27
N ALA A 443 -8.46 34.70 -11.39
CA ALA A 443 -9.39 35.84 -11.35
C ALA A 443 -9.43 36.52 -12.73
N ARG A 444 -10.51 36.31 -13.47
CA ARG A 444 -10.77 37.14 -14.66
C ARG A 444 -10.94 38.57 -14.19
N SER A 445 -10.05 39.42 -14.69
CA SER A 445 -9.86 40.81 -14.41
C SER A 445 -11.11 41.57 -13.87
N GLY A 446 -10.98 42.24 -12.74
CA GLY A 446 -11.70 43.46 -12.40
C GLY A 446 -12.79 43.45 -11.36
N ARG A 447 -13.15 42.30 -10.73
CA ARG A 447 -14.10 42.29 -9.60
C ARG A 447 -13.53 41.50 -8.42
N LYS A 448 -13.30 42.22 -7.31
CA LYS A 448 -13.06 41.64 -5.98
C LYS A 448 -14.37 41.05 -5.42
N GLU A 449 -14.97 40.09 -6.09
CA GLU A 449 -16.03 39.29 -5.51
C GLU A 449 -15.40 38.05 -4.88
N ASN A 450 -15.47 38.03 -3.56
CA ASN A 450 -15.33 36.89 -2.62
C ASN A 450 -14.73 35.62 -3.21
N GLY A 451 -13.41 35.51 -3.20
CA GLY A 451 -12.70 34.28 -3.61
C GLY A 451 -13.27 33.02 -2.95
N ALA A 452 -13.68 33.11 -1.68
CA ALA A 452 -14.31 32.04 -0.94
C ALA A 452 -15.66 31.55 -1.54
N GLN A 453 -16.52 32.44 -2.01
CA GLN A 453 -17.80 32.06 -2.63
C GLN A 453 -17.61 31.35 -3.98
N ARG A 454 -16.56 31.70 -4.73
CA ARG A 454 -16.22 31.02 -5.99
C ARG A 454 -15.60 29.66 -5.76
N GLU A 455 -14.76 29.52 -4.75
CA GLU A 455 -14.26 28.23 -4.30
C GLU A 455 -15.43 27.33 -3.90
N LEU A 456 -16.34 27.81 -3.09
CA LEU A 456 -17.54 27.08 -2.65
C LEU A 456 -18.40 26.59 -3.81
N ALA A 457 -18.69 27.47 -4.80
CA ALA A 457 -19.47 27.11 -5.99
C ALA A 457 -18.74 26.05 -6.84
N PHE A 458 -17.41 26.14 -6.92
CA PHE A 458 -16.58 25.16 -7.61
C PHE A 458 -16.64 23.79 -6.91
N PHE A 459 -16.53 23.74 -5.60
CA PHE A 459 -16.63 22.50 -4.83
C PHE A 459 -17.98 21.80 -5.02
N ARG A 460 -19.06 22.54 -4.83
CA ARG A 460 -20.42 22.01 -4.98
C ARG A 460 -20.69 21.47 -6.38
N SER A 461 -20.07 22.04 -7.41
CA SER A 461 -20.25 21.61 -8.80
C SER A 461 -19.43 20.38 -9.19
N ARG A 462 -18.46 19.97 -8.36
CA ARG A 462 -17.52 18.87 -8.70
C ARG A 462 -17.90 17.53 -8.08
N VAL A 463 -18.65 17.53 -6.99
CA VAL A 463 -19.17 16.29 -6.41
C VAL A 463 -20.50 15.94 -7.10
N PRO A 464 -20.63 14.73 -7.63
CA PRO A 464 -21.88 14.28 -8.23
C PRO A 464 -23.09 14.44 -7.29
N GLU A 465 -24.27 14.71 -7.85
CA GLU A 465 -25.50 14.82 -7.07
C GLU A 465 -26.00 13.49 -6.46
N GLY A 466 -25.35 12.37 -6.80
CA GLY A 466 -25.59 11.03 -6.26
C GLY A 466 -24.64 10.03 -6.88
N ASN A 467 -24.68 8.79 -6.40
CA ASN A 467 -23.91 7.69 -6.94
C ASN A 467 -24.63 7.01 -8.12
N GLN A 468 -23.85 6.43 -9.01
CA GLN A 468 -24.35 5.57 -10.08
C GLN A 468 -24.89 4.26 -9.47
N PRO A 469 -25.96 3.66 -10.04
CA PRO A 469 -26.51 2.39 -9.54
C PRO A 469 -25.43 1.31 -9.41
N GLY A 470 -25.38 0.65 -8.25
CA GLY A 470 -24.43 -0.42 -7.96
C GLY A 470 -23.00 0.02 -7.68
N LYS A 471 -22.71 1.34 -7.70
CA LYS A 471 -21.40 1.89 -7.37
C LYS A 471 -21.52 2.86 -6.19
N PHE A 472 -20.66 2.75 -5.20
CA PHE A 472 -20.59 3.76 -4.15
C PHE A 472 -19.75 4.96 -4.59
N LEU A 473 -20.08 6.14 -4.10
CA LEU A 473 -19.35 7.37 -4.39
C LEU A 473 -18.13 7.50 -3.46
N PHE A 474 -16.97 7.85 -4.02
CA PHE A 474 -15.72 8.00 -3.29
C PHE A 474 -14.89 9.19 -3.79
N LEU A 475 -14.58 10.12 -2.90
CA LEU A 475 -13.57 11.15 -3.17
C LEU A 475 -12.19 10.54 -2.93
N SER A 476 -11.66 9.88 -3.94
CA SER A 476 -10.42 9.11 -3.82
C SER A 476 -9.16 9.98 -3.70
N GLU A 477 -9.26 11.28 -3.99
CA GLU A 477 -8.30 12.32 -3.60
C GLU A 477 -9.00 13.67 -3.44
N CYS A 478 -8.63 14.42 -2.39
CA CYS A 478 -9.10 15.78 -2.18
C CYS A 478 -8.16 16.60 -1.29
N GLY A 479 -8.35 17.91 -1.26
CA GLY A 479 -7.59 18.82 -0.41
C GLY A 479 -6.25 19.23 -1.01
N GLY A 480 -5.15 18.73 -0.47
CA GLY A 480 -3.80 19.03 -0.97
C GLY A 480 -3.31 20.46 -0.63
N PHE A 481 -3.85 21.06 0.44
CA PHE A 481 -3.49 22.41 0.85
C PHE A 481 -2.06 22.47 1.37
N SER A 482 -1.24 23.35 0.78
CA SER A 482 0.16 23.47 1.10
C SER A 482 0.41 24.41 2.29
N ARG A 483 1.23 23.95 3.24
CA ARG A 483 1.81 24.78 4.31
C ARG A 483 3.27 24.37 4.52
N ARG A 484 4.19 25.27 4.18
CA ARG A 484 5.62 25.07 4.44
C ARG A 484 5.95 25.36 5.90
N ILE A 485 6.77 24.50 6.51
CA ILE A 485 7.35 24.72 7.84
C ILE A 485 8.86 24.90 7.66
N GLU A 486 9.36 26.07 8.03
CA GLU A 486 10.79 26.37 7.94
C GLU A 486 11.62 25.42 8.81
N GLY A 487 12.75 24.94 8.29
CA GLY A 487 13.62 23.97 8.96
C GLY A 487 13.16 22.50 8.85
N HIS A 488 11.95 22.23 8.36
CA HIS A 488 11.35 20.87 8.27
C HIS A 488 10.93 20.48 6.84
N THR A 489 11.45 21.18 5.84
CA THR A 489 11.22 20.86 4.42
C THR A 489 12.49 20.32 3.79
N ALA A 490 12.35 19.50 2.76
CA ALA A 490 13.50 19.12 1.92
C ALA A 490 14.16 20.38 1.34
N GLN A 491 15.48 20.51 1.55
CA GLN A 491 16.23 21.72 1.17
C GLN A 491 16.19 21.94 -0.34
N ASP A 492 16.21 23.22 -0.76
CA ASP A 492 16.44 23.70 -2.12
C ASP A 492 15.42 23.31 -3.20
N ARG A 493 14.25 22.77 -2.85
CA ARG A 493 13.20 22.46 -3.82
C ARG A 493 12.10 23.51 -3.83
N LYS A 494 11.62 23.83 -5.04
CA LYS A 494 10.44 24.67 -5.21
C LYS A 494 9.22 23.97 -4.61
N ASN A 495 8.54 24.67 -3.70
CA ASN A 495 7.32 24.14 -3.06
C ASN A 495 6.26 23.79 -4.10
N TYR A 496 5.64 22.64 -3.91
CA TYR A 496 4.48 22.19 -4.66
C TYR A 496 3.30 21.91 -3.71
N GLY A 497 2.11 22.19 -4.19
CA GLY A 497 0.84 21.96 -3.50
C GLY A 497 -0.29 22.60 -4.31
N TYR A 498 -1.52 22.34 -3.90
CA TYR A 498 -2.70 22.78 -4.63
C TYR A 498 -3.24 24.11 -4.04
N GLY A 499 -3.53 25.08 -4.91
CA GLY A 499 -4.03 26.40 -4.55
C GLY A 499 -2.98 27.33 -3.92
N GLU A 500 -3.43 28.33 -3.17
CA GLU A 500 -2.54 29.25 -2.47
C GLU A 500 -1.95 28.59 -1.21
N GLN A 501 -0.69 28.93 -0.91
CA GLN A 501 0.00 28.42 0.27
C GLN A 501 -0.60 29.00 1.55
N CYS A 502 -0.96 28.14 2.50
CA CYS A 502 -1.37 28.53 3.85
C CYS A 502 -0.15 29.06 4.65
N ARG A 503 -0.33 30.20 5.32
CA ARG A 503 0.74 30.85 6.07
C ARG A 503 0.79 30.38 7.53
N THR A 504 -0.38 30.10 8.09
CA THR A 504 -0.54 29.69 9.50
C THR A 504 -1.24 28.35 9.61
N GLU A 505 -1.20 27.75 10.81
CA GLU A 505 -1.98 26.56 11.15
C GLU A 505 -3.48 26.83 10.98
N LEU A 506 -3.92 28.00 11.45
CA LEU A 506 -5.33 28.39 11.32
C LEU A 506 -5.78 28.53 9.86
N ASP A 507 -4.94 29.09 8.96
CA ASP A 507 -5.26 29.16 7.54
C ASP A 507 -5.49 27.77 6.94
N LEU A 508 -4.61 26.82 7.31
CA LEU A 508 -4.74 25.42 6.85
C LEU A 508 -6.02 24.78 7.40
N GLU A 509 -6.27 24.91 8.70
CA GLU A 509 -7.48 24.37 9.35
C GLU A 509 -8.78 24.97 8.78
N LEU A 510 -8.80 26.28 8.50
CA LEU A 510 -9.96 26.93 7.88
C LEU A 510 -10.25 26.38 6.49
N ARG A 511 -9.23 26.13 5.66
CA ARG A 511 -9.41 25.53 4.35
C ARG A 511 -9.85 24.08 4.41
N ILE A 512 -9.28 23.30 5.33
CA ILE A 512 -9.71 21.93 5.59
C ILE A 512 -11.17 21.93 6.06
N ASN A 513 -11.52 22.78 7.01
CA ASN A 513 -12.90 22.89 7.51
C ASN A 513 -13.87 23.24 6.38
N LEU A 514 -13.53 24.22 5.53
CA LEU A 514 -14.35 24.62 4.39
C LEU A 514 -14.59 23.44 3.43
N MET A 515 -13.54 22.66 3.14
CA MET A 515 -13.67 21.47 2.30
C MET A 515 -14.63 20.45 2.90
N TYR A 516 -14.49 20.15 4.20
CA TYR A 516 -15.35 19.16 4.85
C TYR A 516 -16.80 19.68 4.96
N SER A 517 -17.03 20.90 5.44
CA SER A 517 -18.36 21.45 5.66
C SER A 517 -19.16 21.68 4.37
N GLU A 518 -18.49 22.03 3.28
CA GLU A 518 -19.16 22.44 2.03
C GLU A 518 -19.17 21.35 0.95
N MET A 519 -18.29 20.35 1.07
CA MET A 519 -18.17 19.28 0.07
C MET A 519 -18.42 17.91 0.67
N VAL A 520 -17.69 17.50 1.71
CA VAL A 520 -17.72 16.14 2.22
C VAL A 520 -19.02 15.87 2.96
N LEU A 521 -19.32 16.64 4.02
CA LEU A 521 -20.48 16.42 4.89
C LEU A 521 -21.81 16.49 4.11
N PRO A 522 -22.06 17.49 3.23
CA PRO A 522 -23.29 17.53 2.44
C PRO A 522 -23.44 16.40 1.41
N SER A 523 -22.36 15.70 1.08
CA SER A 523 -22.37 14.62 0.11
C SER A 523 -22.59 13.24 0.75
N ILE A 524 -22.41 13.10 2.06
CA ILE A 524 -22.67 11.85 2.78
C ILE A 524 -24.11 11.39 2.61
N PRO A 525 -25.15 12.21 2.82
CA PRO A 525 -26.53 11.81 2.56
C PRO A 525 -26.80 11.40 1.11
N ARG A 526 -26.01 11.89 0.15
CA ARG A 526 -26.12 11.61 -1.29
C ARG A 526 -25.29 10.42 -1.78
N GLY A 527 -24.78 9.55 -0.89
CA GLY A 527 -24.10 8.33 -1.26
C GLY A 527 -22.58 8.37 -1.14
N LEU A 528 -21.98 9.46 -0.65
CA LEU A 528 -20.53 9.49 -0.40
C LEU A 528 -20.17 8.52 0.73
N CYS A 529 -19.22 7.61 0.45
CA CYS A 529 -18.76 6.58 1.38
C CYS A 529 -17.30 6.78 1.84
N GLY A 530 -16.64 7.82 1.40
CA GLY A 530 -15.30 8.13 1.88
C GLY A 530 -14.65 9.29 1.15
N CYS A 531 -13.58 9.79 1.77
CA CYS A 531 -12.70 10.79 1.19
C CYS A 531 -11.25 10.53 1.62
N ILE A 532 -10.30 10.76 0.71
CA ILE A 532 -8.86 10.65 0.95
C ILE A 532 -8.24 12.05 0.85
N TYR A 533 -7.81 12.56 1.99
CA TYR A 533 -7.10 13.84 2.05
C TYR A 533 -5.65 13.69 1.57
N THR A 534 -5.17 14.54 0.73
CA THR A 534 -3.79 14.61 0.25
C THR A 534 -3.01 15.62 1.10
N GLN A 535 -2.08 15.19 2.01
CA GLN A 535 -1.65 13.81 2.25
C GLN A 535 -1.16 13.61 3.69
N LEU A 536 -0.67 12.42 4.04
CA LEU A 536 -0.18 12.06 5.38
C LEU A 536 0.97 12.97 5.82
N SER A 537 2.02 13.04 5.03
CA SER A 537 3.20 13.88 5.29
C SER A 537 3.64 14.61 4.03
N ASP A 538 4.42 15.66 4.20
CA ASP A 538 5.19 16.21 3.10
C ASP A 538 6.08 15.14 2.48
N VAL A 539 6.35 15.27 1.19
CA VAL A 539 7.33 14.46 0.48
C VAL A 539 8.18 15.37 -0.38
N GLU A 540 9.45 15.49 -0.04
CA GLU A 540 10.42 16.33 -0.76
C GLU A 540 9.94 17.78 -1.02
N GLY A 541 9.61 18.16 -2.26
CA GLY A 541 9.09 19.48 -2.60
C GLY A 541 7.58 19.64 -2.40
N GLU A 542 6.85 18.56 -2.18
CA GLU A 542 5.40 18.58 -1.97
C GLU A 542 5.08 18.82 -0.49
N THR A 543 4.52 20.00 -0.19
CA THR A 543 4.35 20.50 1.20
C THR A 543 2.89 20.54 1.66
N ASN A 544 2.08 19.61 1.22
CA ASN A 544 0.64 19.48 1.51
C ASN A 544 0.30 18.37 2.52
N GLY A 545 1.31 17.82 3.19
CA GLY A 545 1.13 16.83 4.25
C GLY A 545 0.49 17.42 5.52
N LEU A 546 -0.15 16.56 6.32
CA LEU A 546 -0.60 16.88 7.68
C LEU A 546 0.56 16.90 8.69
N TYR A 547 1.66 16.23 8.33
CA TYR A 547 2.96 16.27 9.02
C TYR A 547 4.04 16.73 8.05
N THR A 548 5.15 17.26 8.60
CA THR A 548 6.37 17.55 7.84
C THR A 548 7.02 16.27 7.33
N TYR A 549 7.94 16.36 6.35
CA TYR A 549 8.60 15.20 5.76
C TYR A 549 9.39 14.37 6.77
N ASP A 550 9.99 15.02 7.76
CA ASP A 550 10.69 14.40 8.90
C ASP A 550 9.76 13.91 10.02
N ARG A 551 8.44 14.08 9.89
CA ARG A 551 7.40 13.75 10.89
C ARG A 551 7.55 14.48 12.25
N GLN A 552 8.41 15.50 12.34
CA GLN A 552 8.65 16.21 13.61
C GLN A 552 7.57 17.23 13.93
N VAL A 553 6.98 17.86 12.91
CA VAL A 553 5.95 18.89 13.11
C VAL A 553 4.62 18.44 12.53
N ARG A 554 3.60 18.42 13.38
CA ARG A 554 2.21 18.30 12.98
C ARG A 554 1.69 19.67 12.54
N LYS A 555 0.99 19.73 11.41
CA LYS A 555 0.56 21.00 10.81
C LYS A 555 -0.88 21.40 11.14
N VAL A 556 -1.64 20.53 11.82
CA VAL A 556 -3.03 20.73 12.24
C VAL A 556 -3.24 20.28 13.67
N ARG A 557 -4.20 20.85 14.39
CA ARG A 557 -4.52 20.42 15.74
C ARG A 557 -5.31 19.10 15.74
N PRO A 558 -4.98 18.14 16.63
CA PRO A 558 -5.73 16.87 16.70
C PRO A 558 -7.19 17.07 17.06
N ASP A 559 -7.50 17.96 17.99
CA ASP A 559 -8.89 18.20 18.42
C ASP A 559 -9.74 18.73 17.26
N PHE A 560 -9.17 19.56 16.39
CA PHE A 560 -9.83 20.02 15.18
C PHE A 560 -10.16 18.84 14.24
N MET A 561 -9.18 17.99 13.93
CA MET A 561 -9.39 16.86 13.02
C MET A 561 -10.30 15.78 13.62
N ARG A 562 -10.20 15.51 14.93
CA ARG A 562 -11.14 14.63 15.65
C ARG A 562 -12.58 15.17 15.61
N GLY A 563 -12.74 16.49 15.68
CA GLY A 563 -14.02 17.16 15.50
C GLY A 563 -14.62 16.87 14.10
N VAL A 564 -13.81 17.00 13.06
CA VAL A 564 -14.22 16.65 11.67
C VAL A 564 -14.62 15.18 11.57
N ALA A 565 -13.82 14.26 12.13
CA ALA A 565 -14.16 12.82 12.13
C ALA A 565 -15.47 12.53 12.87
N PHE A 566 -15.73 13.21 13.98
CA PHE A 566 -16.99 13.10 14.70
C PHE A 566 -18.20 13.59 13.89
N GLU A 567 -18.07 14.73 13.20
CA GLU A 567 -19.14 15.24 12.31
C GLU A 567 -19.43 14.28 11.15
N ILE A 568 -18.39 13.67 10.55
CA ILE A 568 -18.55 12.64 9.52
C ILE A 568 -19.36 11.46 10.06
N LYS A 569 -19.00 10.96 11.25
CA LYS A 569 -19.73 9.85 11.90
C LYS A 569 -21.19 10.19 12.10
N GLN A 570 -21.50 11.36 12.67
CA GLN A 570 -22.88 11.82 12.86
C GLN A 570 -23.64 11.97 11.52
N ALA A 571 -22.99 12.51 10.49
CA ALA A 571 -23.61 12.66 9.17
C ALA A 571 -23.94 11.29 8.55
N LEU A 572 -23.05 10.31 8.70
CA LEU A 572 -23.31 8.93 8.23
C LEU A 572 -24.47 8.29 9.00
N GLU A 573 -24.47 8.36 10.34
CA GLU A 573 -25.55 7.82 11.19
C GLU A 573 -26.91 8.39 10.78
N LYS A 574 -27.03 9.71 10.66
CA LYS A 574 -28.26 10.36 10.18
C LYS A 574 -28.66 9.93 8.76
N ALA A 575 -27.67 9.72 7.87
CA ALA A 575 -27.96 9.33 6.49
C ALA A 575 -28.46 7.88 6.36
N VAL A 576 -28.18 7.01 7.32
CA VAL A 576 -28.60 5.60 7.31
C VAL A 576 -29.78 5.29 8.23
N GLU A 577 -30.05 6.12 9.26
CA GLU A 577 -31.20 5.95 10.19
C GLU A 577 -32.54 6.34 9.56
N ASN A 578 -32.57 7.23 8.59
CA ASN A 578 -33.78 7.73 7.95
C ASN A 578 -34.35 6.79 6.85
N GLY A 579 -33.99 5.49 6.87
CA GLY A 579 -34.38 4.46 5.90
C GLY A 579 -35.16 3.28 6.50
#